data_6e5d0deddaf9c8605329f046fc70f8a7
#
_entry.id   6e5d0deddaf9c8605329f046fc70f8a7
#
_cell.length_a   1.000
_cell.length_b   1.000
_cell.length_c   1.000
_cell.angle_alpha   90.00
_cell.angle_beta   90.00
_cell.angle_gamma   90.00
#
_symmetry.space_group_name_H-M   'P 1'
#
loop_
_entity.id
_entity.type
_entity.pdbx_description
1 polymer ?
#
loop_
_entity_poly.entity_id
_entity_poly.type
_entity_poly.pdbx_seq_one_letter_code
_entity_poly.pdbx_strand_id
1 'polypeptide(L)'
;RATPKPASAASDGYKRQGYTLLRVNMRGAGPARPLARKTYNACAGGDLVPFVDAAARCDPGASLFIMAHSLGGTAALNMALDFPGAAARLAGIVTIGTPLDMVATSRRFSRLRNLAYGRHMLSALKQLASNVPDIGEDTLAAAQSARSITEFDELVTAPMAGYGGADEYYRAASVDQRLQKIAVPVLVLQGSNDPWVPVPPCLSQPVPRDPLTGISVVVTRGGGHVGFHDSRLNWHIRATLAWCNAVAKAA
;
A
#
# COMPACT_ATOMS: atom_id res chain seq x y z
N ARG A 1 22.08 11.13 -18.77
CA ARG A 1 20.62 11.42 -18.81
C ARG A 1 19.91 10.09 -18.73
N ALA A 2 19.33 9.77 -17.58
CA ALA A 2 18.47 8.60 -17.47
C ALA A 2 17.20 8.86 -18.29
N THR A 3 16.95 8.03 -19.29
CA THR A 3 15.68 8.03 -20.01
C THR A 3 14.55 7.78 -19.01
N PRO A 4 13.51 8.63 -18.95
CA PRO A 4 12.36 8.34 -18.11
C PRO A 4 11.79 6.99 -18.51
N LYS A 5 11.65 6.07 -17.55
CA LYS A 5 10.88 4.85 -17.80
C LYS A 5 9.47 5.28 -18.23
N PRO A 6 8.89 4.69 -19.28
CA PRO A 6 7.53 5.04 -19.68
C PRO A 6 6.60 4.91 -18.48
N ALA A 7 5.68 5.86 -18.35
CA ALA A 7 4.63 5.80 -17.35
C ALA A 7 3.95 4.43 -17.47
N SER A 8 3.67 3.77 -16.35
CA SER A 8 3.00 2.47 -16.41
C SER A 8 1.65 2.64 -17.13
N ALA A 9 1.17 1.61 -17.82
CA ALA A 9 -0.13 1.63 -18.49
C ALA A 9 -1.28 2.09 -17.59
N ALA A 10 -1.16 1.84 -16.27
CA ALA A 10 -2.06 2.36 -15.25
C ALA A 10 -2.06 3.89 -15.22
N SER A 11 -0.87 4.53 -15.15
CA SER A 11 -0.76 6.00 -15.14
C SER A 11 -1.40 6.65 -16.35
N ASP A 12 -1.28 6.01 -17.52
CA ASP A 12 -1.87 6.52 -18.76
C ASP A 12 -3.39 6.40 -18.77
N GLY A 13 -3.93 5.37 -18.14
CA GLY A 13 -5.37 5.18 -17.96
C GLY A 13 -6.02 6.35 -17.18
N TYR A 14 -5.39 6.81 -16.11
CA TYR A 14 -5.89 7.94 -15.29
C TYR A 14 -5.76 9.27 -16.02
N LYS A 15 -4.61 9.53 -16.66
CA LYS A 15 -4.37 10.78 -17.43
C LYS A 15 -5.36 10.96 -18.57
N ARG A 16 -5.70 9.89 -19.29
CA ARG A 16 -6.69 9.92 -20.39
C ARG A 16 -8.09 10.29 -19.92
N GLN A 17 -8.37 10.16 -18.62
CA GLN A 17 -9.66 10.51 -18.00
C GLN A 17 -9.64 11.89 -17.33
N GLY A 18 -8.60 12.69 -17.57
CA GLY A 18 -8.50 14.07 -17.08
C GLY A 18 -7.93 14.19 -15.65
N TYR A 19 -7.43 13.10 -15.05
CA TYR A 19 -6.79 13.15 -13.73
C TYR A 19 -5.35 13.63 -13.81
N THR A 20 -4.97 14.56 -12.95
CA THR A 20 -3.57 14.84 -12.64
C THR A 20 -3.04 13.75 -11.71
N LEU A 21 -1.87 13.21 -12.02
CA LEU A 21 -1.32 12.07 -11.28
C LEU A 21 0.04 12.40 -10.66
N LEU A 22 0.12 12.35 -9.34
CA LEU A 22 1.36 12.37 -8.57
C LEU A 22 1.78 10.92 -8.23
N ARG A 23 2.94 10.48 -8.75
CA ARG A 23 3.50 9.16 -8.44
C ARG A 23 4.45 9.26 -7.26
N VAL A 24 4.06 8.68 -6.14
CA VAL A 24 4.87 8.65 -4.92
C VAL A 24 5.66 7.33 -4.85
N ASN A 25 6.96 7.43 -4.64
CA ASN A 25 7.79 6.29 -4.27
C ASN A 25 7.86 6.21 -2.75
N MET A 26 7.66 5.02 -2.21
CA MET A 26 7.87 4.78 -0.78
C MET A 26 9.32 5.04 -0.41
N ARG A 27 9.57 5.36 0.86
CA ARG A 27 10.91 5.60 1.42
C ARG A 27 11.92 4.54 0.96
N GLY A 28 13.06 4.94 0.47
CA GLY A 28 14.11 4.05 -0.03
C GLY A 28 13.79 3.33 -1.34
N ALA A 29 12.66 3.65 -2.02
CA ALA A 29 12.33 3.09 -3.32
C ALA A 29 12.62 4.09 -4.46
N GLY A 30 12.94 3.56 -5.63
CA GLY A 30 13.17 4.35 -6.84
C GLY A 30 14.31 5.38 -6.70
N PRO A 31 14.14 6.59 -7.25
CA PRO A 31 15.17 7.64 -7.24
C PRO A 31 15.51 8.18 -5.84
N ALA A 32 14.59 8.04 -4.87
CA ALA A 32 14.80 8.51 -3.49
C ALA A 32 15.68 7.55 -2.65
N ARG A 33 16.07 6.39 -3.19
CA ARG A 33 16.86 5.37 -2.47
C ARG A 33 18.12 5.94 -1.81
N PRO A 34 18.96 6.73 -2.47
CA PRO A 34 20.20 7.26 -1.85
C PRO A 34 19.96 8.23 -0.70
N LEU A 35 18.76 8.77 -0.57
CA LEU A 35 18.40 9.76 0.44
C LEU A 35 17.74 9.14 1.68
N ALA A 36 17.30 7.89 1.59
CA ALA A 36 16.55 7.24 2.65
C ALA A 36 17.49 6.49 3.60
N ARG A 37 17.44 6.83 4.89
CA ARG A 37 18.20 6.16 5.95
C ARG A 37 17.49 4.96 6.58
N LYS A 38 16.28 4.65 6.13
CA LYS A 38 15.44 3.52 6.57
C LYS A 38 14.74 2.91 5.37
N THR A 39 14.35 1.65 5.49
CA THR A 39 13.48 0.99 4.52
C THR A 39 12.02 1.43 4.71
N TYR A 40 11.21 1.32 3.65
CA TYR A 40 9.76 1.49 3.79
C TYR A 40 9.16 0.31 4.56
N ASN A 41 8.05 0.57 5.23
CA ASN A 41 7.27 -0.45 5.94
C ASN A 41 5.78 -0.05 5.96
N ALA A 42 4.92 -0.95 6.44
CA ALA A 42 3.48 -0.72 6.45
C ALA A 42 3.02 0.37 7.43
N CYS A 43 3.84 0.70 8.45
CA CYS A 43 3.58 1.77 9.40
C CYS A 43 4.15 3.14 8.96
N ALA A 44 4.80 3.22 7.79
CA ALA A 44 5.39 4.46 7.28
C ALA A 44 4.35 5.42 6.65
N GLY A 45 3.12 5.44 7.16
CA GLY A 45 2.04 6.31 6.68
C GLY A 45 2.39 7.80 6.76
N GLY A 46 3.13 8.21 7.79
CA GLY A 46 3.59 9.59 7.95
C GLY A 46 4.41 10.13 6.77
N ASP A 47 5.07 9.25 6.01
CA ASP A 47 5.80 9.64 4.80
C ASP A 47 4.90 10.16 3.68
N LEU A 48 3.60 9.82 3.71
CA LEU A 48 2.64 10.25 2.70
C LEU A 48 2.08 11.66 2.99
N VAL A 49 2.13 12.12 4.24
CA VAL A 49 1.56 13.42 4.66
C VAL A 49 2.12 14.59 3.85
N PRO A 50 3.44 14.75 3.64
CA PRO A 50 3.98 15.85 2.85
C PRO A 50 3.50 15.85 1.38
N PHE A 51 3.23 14.66 0.82
CA PHE A 51 2.72 14.54 -0.55
C PHE A 51 1.25 14.92 -0.65
N VAL A 52 0.43 14.54 0.35
CA VAL A 52 -0.97 14.99 0.47
C VAL A 52 -1.02 16.49 0.59
N ASP A 53 -0.19 17.08 1.46
CA ASP A 53 -0.11 18.52 1.66
C ASP A 53 0.34 19.27 0.40
N ALA A 54 1.32 18.73 -0.30
CA ALA A 54 1.80 19.31 -1.55
C ALA A 54 0.73 19.26 -2.64
N ALA A 55 0.06 18.12 -2.81
CA ALA A 55 -1.01 17.97 -3.79
C ALA A 55 -2.19 18.91 -3.52
N ALA A 56 -2.62 19.03 -2.27
CA ALA A 56 -3.70 19.93 -1.87
C ALA A 56 -3.35 21.42 -2.10
N ARG A 57 -2.06 21.78 -1.99
CA ARG A 57 -1.60 23.15 -2.31
C ARG A 57 -1.50 23.42 -3.80
N CYS A 58 -1.19 22.39 -4.62
CA CYS A 58 -1.06 22.57 -6.07
C CYS A 58 -2.40 22.88 -6.74
N ASP A 59 -3.50 22.31 -6.24
CA ASP A 59 -4.85 22.56 -6.74
C ASP A 59 -5.86 22.49 -5.57
N PRO A 60 -6.10 23.61 -4.87
CA PRO A 60 -6.97 23.65 -3.70
C PRO A 60 -8.44 23.31 -3.99
N GLY A 61 -8.88 23.40 -5.24
CA GLY A 61 -10.25 23.09 -5.66
C GLY A 61 -10.44 21.66 -6.15
N ALA A 62 -9.36 20.89 -6.30
CA ALA A 62 -9.44 19.53 -6.80
C ALA A 62 -9.82 18.51 -5.72
N SER A 63 -10.67 17.55 -6.07
CA SER A 63 -10.91 16.35 -5.25
C SER A 63 -9.67 15.48 -5.26
N LEU A 64 -8.99 15.35 -4.11
CA LEU A 64 -7.74 14.61 -3.96
C LEU A 64 -8.02 13.16 -3.53
N PHE A 65 -7.47 12.20 -4.24
CA PHE A 65 -7.57 10.77 -3.94
C PHE A 65 -6.19 10.14 -3.77
N ILE A 66 -6.07 9.19 -2.85
CA ILE A 66 -4.95 8.25 -2.84
C ILE A 66 -5.40 6.95 -3.51
N MET A 67 -4.58 6.44 -4.44
CA MET A 67 -4.69 5.09 -4.94
C MET A 67 -3.41 4.33 -4.61
N ALA A 68 -3.53 3.24 -3.89
CA ALA A 68 -2.39 2.50 -3.39
C ALA A 68 -2.55 0.98 -3.59
N HIS A 69 -1.43 0.29 -3.82
CA HIS A 69 -1.38 -1.14 -4.09
C HIS A 69 -0.62 -1.87 -2.98
N SER A 70 -1.10 -3.08 -2.63
CA SER A 70 -0.39 -3.99 -1.73
C SER A 70 0.01 -3.29 -0.42
N LEU A 71 1.27 -3.41 0.01
CA LEU A 71 1.79 -2.78 1.23
C LEU A 71 1.63 -1.25 1.24
N GLY A 72 1.67 -0.60 0.07
CA GLY A 72 1.40 0.83 -0.05
C GLY A 72 -0.02 1.20 0.37
N GLY A 73 -0.98 0.31 0.14
CA GLY A 73 -2.35 0.46 0.64
C GLY A 73 -2.43 0.41 2.16
N THR A 74 -1.72 -0.53 2.79
CA THR A 74 -1.64 -0.60 4.26
C THR A 74 -1.04 0.68 4.84
N ALA A 75 0.04 1.21 4.23
CA ALA A 75 0.64 2.47 4.65
C ALA A 75 -0.30 3.66 4.46
N ALA A 76 -1.08 3.71 3.36
CA ALA A 76 -2.06 4.77 3.12
C ALA A 76 -3.22 4.73 4.14
N LEU A 77 -3.69 3.54 4.51
CA LEU A 77 -4.72 3.38 5.53
C LEU A 77 -4.19 3.73 6.93
N ASN A 78 -2.96 3.34 7.27
CA ASN A 78 -2.31 3.77 8.50
C ASN A 78 -2.10 5.29 8.52
N MET A 79 -1.73 5.92 7.40
CA MET A 79 -1.68 7.38 7.30
C MET A 79 -3.03 8.01 7.66
N ALA A 80 -4.12 7.48 7.13
CA ALA A 80 -5.46 8.04 7.39
C ALA A 80 -5.90 7.85 8.86
N LEU A 81 -5.45 6.78 9.52
CA LEU A 81 -5.74 6.50 10.93
C LEU A 81 -4.90 7.37 11.88
N ASP A 82 -3.61 7.51 11.57
CA ASP A 82 -2.64 8.11 12.49
C ASP A 82 -2.49 9.64 12.24
N PHE A 83 -2.90 10.12 11.05
CA PHE A 83 -2.83 11.53 10.63
C PHE A 83 -4.18 12.03 10.08
N PRO A 84 -5.23 12.10 10.93
CA PRO A 84 -6.59 12.44 10.48
C PRO A 84 -6.67 13.84 9.83
N GLY A 85 -5.80 14.77 10.21
CA GLY A 85 -5.74 16.10 9.58
C GLY A 85 -5.24 16.06 8.14
N ALA A 86 -4.34 15.13 7.78
CA ALA A 86 -3.95 14.89 6.40
C ALA A 86 -5.04 14.13 5.64
N ALA A 87 -5.64 13.12 6.28
CA ALA A 87 -6.75 12.37 5.70
C ALA A 87 -7.94 13.25 5.33
N ALA A 88 -8.28 14.23 6.17
CA ALA A 88 -9.39 15.18 5.92
C ALA A 88 -9.23 16.04 4.64
N ARG A 89 -8.04 16.06 4.04
CA ARG A 89 -7.80 16.72 2.74
C ARG A 89 -8.11 15.83 1.55
N LEU A 90 -8.38 14.54 1.80
CA LEU A 90 -8.70 13.57 0.76
C LEU A 90 -10.20 13.47 0.55
N ALA A 91 -10.63 13.42 -0.70
CA ALA A 91 -11.98 13.01 -1.07
C ALA A 91 -12.19 11.50 -0.87
N GLY A 92 -11.12 10.70 -0.93
CA GLY A 92 -11.18 9.27 -0.63
C GLY A 92 -9.87 8.52 -0.88
N ILE A 93 -9.87 7.25 -0.47
CA ILE A 93 -8.73 6.33 -0.61
C ILE A 93 -9.18 5.07 -1.33
N VAL A 94 -8.42 4.65 -2.34
CA VAL A 94 -8.62 3.37 -3.04
C VAL A 94 -7.42 2.46 -2.78
N THR A 95 -7.68 1.25 -2.31
CA THR A 95 -6.64 0.25 -2.08
C THR A 95 -6.88 -1.01 -2.88
N ILE A 96 -5.82 -1.60 -3.41
CA ILE A 96 -5.87 -2.72 -4.35
C ILE A 96 -4.93 -3.82 -3.89
N GLY A 97 -5.45 -5.02 -3.60
CA GLY A 97 -4.67 -6.16 -3.12
C GLY A 97 -3.94 -5.85 -1.81
N THR A 98 -4.59 -5.12 -0.91
CA THR A 98 -3.96 -4.54 0.28
C THR A 98 -4.09 -5.45 1.49
N PRO A 99 -2.98 -5.79 2.18
CA PRO A 99 -3.01 -6.45 3.47
C PRO A 99 -3.73 -5.60 4.53
N LEU A 100 -4.96 -5.98 4.89
CA LEU A 100 -5.66 -5.37 6.03
C LEU A 100 -5.20 -5.97 7.35
N ASP A 101 -4.93 -7.28 7.37
CA ASP A 101 -4.32 -8.03 8.48
C ASP A 101 -2.93 -8.51 8.05
N MET A 102 -1.90 -7.88 8.59
CA MET A 102 -0.50 -8.18 8.29
C MET A 102 -0.06 -9.52 8.89
N VAL A 103 -0.62 -9.92 10.03
CA VAL A 103 -0.33 -11.22 10.67
C VAL A 103 -0.83 -12.35 9.78
N ALA A 104 -2.09 -12.29 9.34
CA ALA A 104 -2.66 -13.30 8.46
C ALA A 104 -1.96 -13.31 7.08
N THR A 105 -1.54 -12.15 6.59
CA THR A 105 -0.80 -12.01 5.33
C THR A 105 0.59 -12.65 5.44
N SER A 106 1.35 -12.40 6.48
CA SER A 106 2.67 -13.03 6.72
C SER A 106 2.56 -14.56 6.79
N ARG A 107 1.58 -15.09 7.53
CA ARG A 107 1.30 -16.53 7.60
C ARG A 107 0.94 -17.13 6.23
N ARG A 108 0.13 -16.41 5.43
CA ARG A 108 -0.24 -16.86 4.09
C ARG A 108 0.94 -16.83 3.12
N PHE A 109 1.77 -15.79 3.21
CA PHE A 109 2.96 -15.61 2.38
C PHE A 109 4.00 -16.72 2.61
N SER A 110 4.12 -17.20 3.84
CA SER A 110 5.05 -18.26 4.26
C SER A 110 4.63 -19.69 3.82
N ARG A 111 3.48 -19.85 3.12
CA ARG A 111 3.04 -21.16 2.64
C ARG A 111 3.96 -21.69 1.52
N LEU A 112 4.12 -23.00 1.44
CA LEU A 112 4.99 -23.70 0.47
C LEU A 112 4.79 -23.21 -0.97
N ARG A 113 3.55 -23.00 -1.41
CA ARG A 113 3.21 -22.53 -2.76
C ARG A 113 3.80 -21.15 -3.08
N ASN A 114 4.13 -20.36 -2.08
CA ASN A 114 4.64 -19.00 -2.22
C ASN A 114 6.17 -18.91 -2.07
N LEU A 115 6.87 -20.02 -1.80
CA LEU A 115 8.31 -20.02 -1.47
C LEU A 115 9.18 -19.40 -2.56
N ALA A 116 8.91 -19.70 -3.84
CA ALA A 116 9.72 -19.18 -4.95
C ALA A 116 9.61 -17.63 -4.99
N TYR A 117 8.39 -17.13 -4.86
CA TYR A 117 8.15 -15.68 -4.83
C TYR A 117 8.69 -15.05 -3.53
N GLY A 118 8.53 -15.73 -2.39
CA GLY A 118 9.10 -15.29 -1.12
C GLY A 118 10.62 -15.12 -1.18
N ARG A 119 11.33 -16.05 -1.82
CA ARG A 119 12.79 -15.95 -2.04
C ARG A 119 13.14 -14.77 -2.94
N HIS A 120 12.38 -14.54 -4.00
CA HIS A 120 12.59 -13.39 -4.88
C HIS A 120 12.40 -12.06 -4.13
N MET A 121 11.33 -11.93 -3.35
CA MET A 121 11.06 -10.75 -2.53
C MET A 121 12.12 -10.55 -1.45
N LEU A 122 12.54 -11.63 -0.77
CA LEU A 122 13.61 -11.56 0.23
C LEU A 122 14.92 -11.06 -0.38
N SER A 123 15.29 -11.55 -1.57
CA SER A 123 16.46 -11.05 -2.29
C SER A 123 16.36 -9.54 -2.57
N ALA A 124 15.19 -9.06 -3.00
CA ALA A 124 14.98 -7.64 -3.22
C ALA A 124 15.06 -6.82 -1.92
N LEU A 125 14.54 -7.35 -0.80
CA LEU A 125 14.65 -6.70 0.52
C LEU A 125 16.10 -6.62 1.00
N LYS A 126 16.89 -7.69 0.85
CA LYS A 126 18.32 -7.70 1.17
C LYS A 126 19.08 -6.66 0.34
N GLN A 127 18.79 -6.60 -0.96
CA GLN A 127 19.38 -5.58 -1.83
C GLN A 127 18.93 -4.17 -1.44
N LEU A 128 17.69 -4.00 -1.03
CA LEU A 128 17.19 -2.71 -0.53
C LEU A 128 17.96 -2.28 0.72
N ALA A 129 18.12 -3.18 1.70
CA ALA A 129 18.89 -2.93 2.91
C ALA A 129 20.35 -2.54 2.60
N SER A 130 21.02 -3.28 1.70
CA SER A 130 22.40 -2.97 1.30
C SER A 130 22.57 -1.60 0.63
N ASN A 131 21.50 -0.97 0.19
CA ASN A 131 21.53 0.36 -0.43
C ASN A 131 21.04 1.48 0.51
N VAL A 132 20.77 1.17 1.79
CA VAL A 132 20.45 2.19 2.78
C VAL A 132 21.75 2.85 3.23
N PRO A 133 21.92 4.18 3.08
CA PRO A 133 23.09 4.87 3.58
C PRO A 133 23.23 4.69 5.10
N ASP A 134 24.44 4.43 5.55
CA ASP A 134 24.78 4.31 6.98
C ASP A 134 23.94 3.26 7.76
N ILE A 135 23.59 2.14 7.10
CA ILE A 135 22.74 1.11 7.70
C ILE A 135 23.34 0.45 8.97
N GLY A 136 24.61 0.55 9.18
CA GLY A 136 25.34 -0.16 10.23
C GLY A 136 25.66 -1.62 9.86
N GLU A 137 26.86 -2.07 10.22
CA GLU A 137 27.35 -3.40 9.85
C GLU A 137 26.49 -4.53 10.43
N ASP A 138 26.07 -4.42 11.69
CA ASP A 138 25.24 -5.43 12.36
C ASP A 138 23.88 -5.58 11.68
N THR A 139 23.23 -4.47 11.32
CA THR A 139 21.93 -4.50 10.63
C THR A 139 22.07 -5.06 9.22
N LEU A 140 23.16 -4.75 8.52
CA LEU A 140 23.43 -5.31 7.20
C LEU A 140 23.69 -6.82 7.29
N ALA A 141 24.48 -7.27 8.27
CA ALA A 141 24.74 -8.68 8.52
C ALA A 141 23.43 -9.43 8.85
N ALA A 142 22.60 -8.86 9.72
CA ALA A 142 21.27 -9.39 10.04
C ALA A 142 20.37 -9.47 8.78
N ALA A 143 20.36 -8.44 7.94
CA ALA A 143 19.62 -8.46 6.67
C ALA A 143 20.09 -9.59 5.75
N GLN A 144 21.42 -9.79 5.62
CA GLN A 144 21.97 -10.84 4.77
C GLN A 144 21.78 -12.25 5.32
N SER A 145 21.70 -12.43 6.64
CA SER A 145 21.47 -13.72 7.30
C SER A 145 20.03 -14.22 7.18
N ALA A 146 19.05 -13.32 7.03
CA ALA A 146 17.63 -13.67 6.99
C ALA A 146 17.30 -14.71 5.90
N ARG A 147 16.49 -15.73 6.22
CA ARG A 147 16.12 -16.85 5.34
C ARG A 147 14.68 -16.76 4.85
N SER A 148 13.87 -15.87 5.46
CA SER A 148 12.49 -15.60 5.11
C SER A 148 12.17 -14.11 5.25
N ILE A 149 11.04 -13.68 4.67
CA ILE A 149 10.56 -12.31 4.85
C ILE A 149 10.25 -12.04 6.32
N THR A 150 9.63 -12.98 7.01
CA THR A 150 9.31 -12.85 8.44
C THR A 150 10.59 -12.68 9.27
N GLU A 151 11.65 -13.45 8.96
CA GLU A 151 12.93 -13.30 9.63
C GLU A 151 13.62 -11.97 9.28
N PHE A 152 13.51 -11.51 8.05
CA PHE A 152 13.98 -10.18 7.66
C PHE A 152 13.22 -9.08 8.41
N ASP A 153 11.90 -9.22 8.54
CA ASP A 153 11.09 -8.26 9.28
C ASP A 153 11.43 -8.29 10.79
N GLU A 154 11.70 -9.47 11.35
CA GLU A 154 12.15 -9.62 12.75
C GLU A 154 13.47 -8.90 13.01
N LEU A 155 14.47 -9.15 12.13
CA LEU A 155 15.83 -8.70 12.35
C LEU A 155 16.12 -7.27 11.87
N VAL A 156 15.32 -6.77 10.91
CA VAL A 156 15.61 -5.51 10.22
C VAL A 156 14.42 -4.55 10.22
N THR A 157 13.29 -4.95 9.61
CA THR A 157 12.18 -4.01 9.40
C THR A 157 11.58 -3.52 10.72
N ALA A 158 11.29 -4.43 11.65
CA ALA A 158 10.68 -4.11 12.93
C ALA A 158 11.61 -3.24 13.80
N PRO A 159 12.89 -3.62 14.04
CA PRO A 159 13.81 -2.78 14.81
C PRO A 159 14.04 -1.40 14.17
N MET A 160 14.22 -1.32 12.85
CA MET A 160 14.37 -0.03 12.15
C MET A 160 13.13 0.85 12.24
N ALA A 161 11.96 0.25 12.39
CA ALA A 161 10.68 0.94 12.57
C ALA A 161 10.36 1.26 14.04
N GLY A 162 11.17 0.77 15.00
CA GLY A 162 11.00 1.02 16.44
C GLY A 162 10.14 -0.02 17.16
N TYR A 163 9.95 -1.21 16.58
CA TYR A 163 9.23 -2.35 17.17
C TYR A 163 10.19 -3.40 17.72
N GLY A 164 9.76 -4.13 18.75
CA GLY A 164 10.54 -5.18 19.39
C GLY A 164 10.70 -6.46 18.56
N GLY A 165 9.91 -6.64 17.50
CA GLY A 165 9.97 -7.77 16.59
C GLY A 165 8.85 -7.78 15.55
N ALA A 166 8.89 -8.76 14.64
CA ALA A 166 7.94 -8.85 13.51
C ALA A 166 6.48 -8.96 13.96
N ASP A 167 6.23 -9.67 15.04
CA ASP A 167 4.87 -9.89 15.57
C ASP A 167 4.23 -8.58 16.06
N GLU A 168 5.00 -7.76 16.78
CA GLU A 168 4.57 -6.43 17.23
C GLU A 168 4.34 -5.51 16.03
N TYR A 169 5.30 -5.47 15.09
CA TYR A 169 5.19 -4.71 13.86
C TYR A 169 3.94 -5.10 13.05
N TYR A 170 3.69 -6.39 12.84
CA TYR A 170 2.53 -6.83 12.06
C TYR A 170 1.20 -6.47 12.74
N ARG A 171 1.10 -6.60 14.07
CA ARG A 171 -0.10 -6.16 14.80
C ARG A 171 -0.30 -4.66 14.72
N ALA A 172 0.75 -3.88 14.90
CA ALA A 172 0.70 -2.42 14.78
C ALA A 172 0.31 -1.96 13.38
N ALA A 173 0.84 -2.63 12.34
CA ALA A 173 0.56 -2.34 10.95
C ALA A 173 -0.83 -2.77 10.48
N SER A 174 -1.47 -3.76 11.14
CA SER A 174 -2.79 -4.25 10.77
C SER A 174 -3.86 -3.19 10.98
N VAL A 175 -4.73 -3.04 10.00
CA VAL A 175 -5.77 -2.01 9.98
C VAL A 175 -7.20 -2.56 10.02
N ASP A 176 -7.40 -3.86 9.84
CA ASP A 176 -8.70 -4.50 9.73
C ASP A 176 -9.64 -4.14 10.89
N GLN A 177 -9.14 -4.14 12.15
CA GLN A 177 -9.89 -3.80 13.35
C GLN A 177 -10.09 -2.29 13.55
N ARG A 178 -9.33 -1.46 12.83
CA ARG A 178 -9.34 0.00 12.96
C ARG A 178 -9.94 0.69 11.75
N LEU A 179 -10.21 -0.03 10.68
CA LEU A 179 -10.58 0.51 9.37
C LEU A 179 -11.80 1.44 9.45
N GLN A 180 -12.79 1.09 10.28
CA GLN A 180 -14.00 1.88 10.50
C GLN A 180 -13.78 3.24 11.20
N LYS A 181 -12.57 3.50 11.71
CA LYS A 181 -12.20 4.80 12.30
C LYS A 181 -11.73 5.81 11.26
N ILE A 182 -11.53 5.39 10.01
CA ILE A 182 -11.16 6.30 8.92
C ILE A 182 -12.37 7.14 8.55
N ALA A 183 -12.22 8.46 8.62
CA ALA A 183 -13.33 9.40 8.43
C ALA A 183 -13.63 9.72 6.96
N VAL A 184 -12.75 9.34 6.03
CA VAL A 184 -12.95 9.59 4.60
C VAL A 184 -13.39 8.31 3.88
N PRO A 185 -14.10 8.41 2.75
CA PRO A 185 -14.50 7.25 1.95
C PRO A 185 -13.31 6.37 1.56
N VAL A 186 -13.46 5.05 1.70
CA VAL A 186 -12.44 4.08 1.30
C VAL A 186 -13.05 3.00 0.40
N LEU A 187 -12.39 2.73 -0.72
CA LEU A 187 -12.68 1.59 -1.57
C LEU A 187 -11.55 0.56 -1.46
N VAL A 188 -11.88 -0.66 -1.04
CA VAL A 188 -10.95 -1.80 -0.99
C VAL A 188 -11.28 -2.76 -2.13
N LEU A 189 -10.33 -2.96 -3.05
CA LEU A 189 -10.45 -3.93 -4.14
C LEU A 189 -9.57 -5.15 -3.84
N GLN A 190 -10.20 -6.34 -3.74
CA GLN A 190 -9.49 -7.57 -3.39
C GLN A 190 -9.86 -8.71 -4.33
N GLY A 191 -8.87 -9.45 -4.83
CA GLY A 191 -9.07 -10.68 -5.59
C GLY A 191 -9.26 -11.88 -4.66
N SER A 192 -10.32 -12.71 -4.87
CA SER A 192 -10.51 -13.91 -4.06
C SER A 192 -9.42 -14.96 -4.27
N ASN A 193 -8.76 -14.92 -5.41
CA ASN A 193 -7.66 -15.80 -5.78
C ASN A 193 -6.26 -15.19 -5.52
N ASP A 194 -6.18 -14.13 -4.72
CA ASP A 194 -4.90 -13.54 -4.33
C ASP A 194 -4.04 -14.59 -3.58
N PRO A 195 -2.83 -14.91 -4.06
CA PRO A 195 -2.00 -15.92 -3.43
C PRO A 195 -1.42 -15.48 -2.09
N TRP A 196 -1.34 -14.18 -1.84
CA TRP A 196 -0.62 -13.60 -0.71
C TRP A 196 -1.51 -12.96 0.33
N VAL A 197 -2.47 -12.13 -0.09
CA VAL A 197 -3.36 -11.41 0.81
C VAL A 197 -4.62 -12.23 1.05
N PRO A 198 -4.97 -12.56 2.32
CA PRO A 198 -6.18 -13.30 2.63
C PRO A 198 -7.44 -12.44 2.48
N VAL A 199 -8.53 -13.05 2.02
CA VAL A 199 -9.83 -12.39 1.83
C VAL A 199 -10.63 -12.19 3.13
N PRO A 200 -10.57 -13.09 4.14
CA PRO A 200 -11.42 -12.96 5.33
C PRO A 200 -11.39 -11.59 6.00
N PRO A 201 -10.24 -10.90 6.18
CA PRO A 201 -10.22 -9.56 6.75
C PRO A 201 -11.01 -8.52 5.95
N CYS A 202 -11.16 -8.71 4.62
CA CYS A 202 -12.00 -7.88 3.78
C CYS A 202 -13.50 -8.17 4.00
N LEU A 203 -13.87 -9.45 4.08
CA LEU A 203 -15.26 -9.87 4.24
C LEU A 203 -15.81 -9.61 5.65
N SER A 204 -14.96 -9.46 6.65
CA SER A 204 -15.37 -9.10 8.01
C SER A 204 -15.73 -7.63 8.18
N GLN A 205 -15.46 -6.78 7.18
CA GLN A 205 -15.82 -5.37 7.26
C GLN A 205 -17.34 -5.18 7.12
N PRO A 206 -17.94 -4.30 7.92
CA PRO A 206 -19.35 -3.95 7.77
C PRO A 206 -19.66 -3.39 6.39
N VAL A 207 -20.83 -3.73 5.84
CA VAL A 207 -21.30 -3.14 4.59
C VAL A 207 -21.80 -1.72 4.89
N PRO A 208 -21.28 -0.68 4.24
CA PRO A 208 -21.76 0.68 4.48
C PRO A 208 -23.17 0.88 3.92
N ARG A 209 -23.93 1.78 4.54
CA ARG A 209 -25.26 2.17 4.03
C ARG A 209 -25.14 2.86 2.67
N ASP A 210 -24.12 3.68 2.52
CA ASP A 210 -23.77 4.37 1.28
C ASP A 210 -22.31 4.05 0.92
N PRO A 211 -22.06 3.41 -0.22
CA PRO A 211 -20.70 3.04 -0.66
C PRO A 211 -19.81 4.25 -0.98
N LEU A 212 -20.36 5.47 -1.01
CA LEU A 212 -19.60 6.69 -1.30
C LEU A 212 -19.14 7.44 -0.04
N THR A 213 -19.62 7.05 1.15
CA THR A 213 -19.34 7.79 2.40
C THR A 213 -18.61 6.95 3.46
N GLY A 214 -18.48 5.65 3.25
CA GLY A 214 -17.87 4.72 4.21
C GLY A 214 -16.81 3.82 3.60
N ILE A 215 -16.61 2.68 4.26
CA ILE A 215 -15.65 1.67 3.82
C ILE A 215 -16.36 0.67 2.89
N SER A 216 -16.10 0.77 1.60
CA SER A 216 -16.63 -0.16 0.59
C SER A 216 -15.60 -1.23 0.25
N VAL A 217 -16.01 -2.49 0.28
CA VAL A 217 -15.17 -3.64 -0.06
C VAL A 217 -15.74 -4.35 -1.27
N VAL A 218 -14.93 -4.51 -2.30
CA VAL A 218 -15.28 -5.28 -3.50
C VAL A 218 -14.31 -6.46 -3.64
N VAL A 219 -14.84 -7.66 -3.46
CA VAL A 219 -14.10 -8.91 -3.67
C VAL A 219 -14.48 -9.50 -5.02
N THR A 220 -13.51 -9.61 -5.93
CA THR A 220 -13.71 -10.22 -7.26
C THR A 220 -13.33 -11.69 -7.26
N ARG A 221 -13.94 -12.50 -8.14
CA ARG A 221 -13.59 -13.93 -8.31
C ARG A 221 -12.18 -14.15 -8.87
N GLY A 222 -11.62 -13.15 -9.55
CA GLY A 222 -10.27 -13.15 -10.14
C GLY A 222 -9.52 -11.90 -9.77
N GLY A 223 -8.39 -11.64 -10.45
CA GLY A 223 -7.56 -10.44 -10.24
C GLY A 223 -6.17 -10.78 -9.70
N GLY A 224 -6.00 -11.93 -9.08
CA GLY A 224 -4.75 -12.25 -8.40
C GLY A 224 -4.44 -11.21 -7.33
N HIS A 225 -3.15 -10.85 -7.21
CA HIS A 225 -2.75 -9.84 -6.23
C HIS A 225 -3.11 -8.40 -6.68
N VAL A 226 -2.71 -8.00 -7.89
CA VAL A 226 -2.93 -6.64 -8.41
C VAL A 226 -3.22 -6.59 -9.92
N GLY A 227 -3.50 -7.73 -10.54
CA GLY A 227 -3.69 -7.83 -12.00
C GLY A 227 -5.04 -7.26 -12.43
N PHE A 228 -6.11 -7.83 -11.96
CA PHE A 228 -7.50 -7.41 -12.23
C PHE A 228 -7.79 -7.14 -13.71
N HIS A 229 -7.29 -8.02 -14.59
CA HIS A 229 -7.54 -7.91 -16.04
C HIS A 229 -8.90 -8.51 -16.39
N ASP A 230 -9.58 -7.87 -17.33
CA ASP A 230 -10.76 -8.38 -18.00
C ASP A 230 -10.59 -8.24 -19.54
N SER A 231 -11.66 -8.46 -20.30
CA SER A 231 -11.64 -8.32 -21.76
C SER A 231 -11.24 -6.93 -22.27
N ARG A 232 -11.37 -5.90 -21.41
CA ARG A 232 -11.03 -4.49 -21.72
C ARG A 232 -9.74 -4.04 -21.05
N LEU A 233 -9.00 -4.96 -20.41
CA LEU A 233 -7.79 -4.72 -19.60
C LEU A 233 -7.99 -3.72 -18.44
N ASN A 234 -7.22 -3.89 -17.36
CA ASN A 234 -7.19 -2.92 -16.25
C ASN A 234 -8.56 -2.60 -15.62
N TRP A 235 -9.37 -3.65 -15.33
CA TRP A 235 -10.68 -3.48 -14.68
C TRP A 235 -10.60 -2.61 -13.42
N HIS A 236 -9.59 -2.83 -12.58
CA HIS A 236 -9.41 -2.07 -11.33
C HIS A 236 -9.25 -0.56 -11.56
N ILE A 237 -8.62 -0.14 -12.68
CA ILE A 237 -8.50 1.28 -13.03
C ILE A 237 -9.87 1.87 -13.31
N ARG A 238 -10.70 1.17 -14.11
CA ARG A 238 -12.05 1.65 -14.43
C ARG A 238 -12.94 1.68 -13.19
N ALA A 239 -12.87 0.65 -12.34
CA ALA A 239 -13.62 0.61 -11.08
C ALA A 239 -13.20 1.76 -10.15
N THR A 240 -11.90 2.00 -10.01
CA THR A 240 -11.35 3.12 -9.24
C THR A 240 -11.86 4.46 -9.78
N LEU A 241 -11.75 4.71 -11.09
CA LEU A 241 -12.18 5.97 -11.69
C LEU A 241 -13.68 6.19 -11.56
N ALA A 242 -14.49 5.14 -11.77
CA ALA A 242 -15.93 5.24 -11.60
C ALA A 242 -16.30 5.63 -10.16
N TRP A 243 -15.64 5.01 -9.17
CA TRP A 243 -15.86 5.32 -7.76
C TRP A 243 -15.38 6.73 -7.41
N CYS A 244 -14.16 7.12 -7.81
CA CYS A 244 -13.63 8.48 -7.56
C CYS A 244 -14.54 9.56 -8.17
N ASN A 245 -15.03 9.35 -9.40
CA ASN A 245 -15.97 10.28 -10.04
C ASN A 245 -17.30 10.37 -9.30
N ALA A 246 -17.79 9.26 -8.75
CA ALA A 246 -19.03 9.26 -7.96
C ALA A 246 -18.86 10.01 -6.64
N VAL A 247 -17.75 9.75 -5.91
CA VAL A 247 -17.42 10.46 -4.66
C VAL A 247 -17.24 11.95 -4.89
N ALA A 248 -16.48 12.34 -5.92
CA ALA A 248 -16.25 13.76 -6.24
C ALA A 248 -17.51 14.54 -6.63
N LYS A 249 -18.56 13.86 -7.12
CA LYS A 249 -19.86 14.47 -7.45
C LYS A 249 -20.80 14.57 -6.24
N ALA A 250 -20.56 13.74 -5.22
CA ALA A 250 -21.38 13.71 -4.01
C ALA A 250 -20.86 14.66 -2.92
N ALA A 251 -19.62 15.12 -3.03
CA ALA A 251 -18.97 16.11 -2.15
C ALA A 251 -19.29 17.54 -2.58
#